data_790038c7a348d4b480129c93865f0519
#
_entry.id   790038c7a348d4b480129c93865f0519
#
_cell.length_a   1.000
_cell.length_b   1.000
_cell.length_c   1.000
_cell.angle_alpha   90.00
_cell.angle_beta   90.00
_cell.angle_gamma   90.00
#
_symmetry.space_group_name_H-M   'P 1'
#
loop_
_entity.id
_entity.type
_entity.pdbx_description
1 polymer ?
#
loop_
_entity_poly.entity_id
_entity_poly.type
_entity_poly.pdbx_seq_one_letter_code
_entity_poly.pdbx_strand_id
1 'polypeptide(L)'
;MTEQELRSAISSSRKEGYRILFQQYYPYVYRIVWNQIRVVGSKEDAEECVSDVFSDLFTHFDEAEEGTLRGFIGMLARRRAIDLFRRLSGLEPTLSIEEDVVREMVSDACTEETVETVQRHEVLYQHIRSLGEPDATMILMKYFYDCTSKEIADKIHMNPITVRVRMNRALKKLKRILSGDPFFQERGEPK
;
A
#
# COMPACT_ATOMS: atom_id res chain seq x y z
N MET A 1 0.17 23.59 3.41
CA MET A 1 -0.64 24.27 2.39
C MET A 1 -1.87 23.41 2.12
N THR A 2 -3.05 23.97 2.04
CA THR A 2 -4.29 23.25 1.74
C THR A 2 -4.33 22.78 0.29
N GLU A 3 -5.17 21.79 -0.02
CA GLU A 3 -5.34 21.30 -1.39
C GLU A 3 -5.85 22.38 -2.34
N GLN A 4 -6.76 23.25 -1.85
CA GLN A 4 -7.28 24.37 -2.64
C GLN A 4 -6.20 25.42 -2.98
N GLU A 5 -5.35 25.74 -2.03
CA GLU A 5 -4.21 26.66 -2.26
C GLU A 5 -3.22 26.06 -3.27
N LEU A 6 -2.98 24.77 -3.21
CA LEU A 6 -2.10 24.06 -4.14
C LEU A 6 -2.68 24.06 -5.56
N ARG A 7 -3.98 23.78 -5.72
CA ARG A 7 -4.68 23.84 -7.02
C ARG A 7 -4.65 25.25 -7.60
N SER A 8 -4.85 26.27 -6.77
CA SER A 8 -4.74 27.68 -7.18
C SER A 8 -3.32 28.04 -7.63
N ALA A 9 -2.29 27.54 -6.93
CA ALA A 9 -0.89 27.76 -7.30
C ALA A 9 -0.56 27.10 -8.66
N ILE A 10 -1.05 25.87 -8.90
CA ILE A 10 -0.87 25.17 -10.19
C ILE A 10 -1.57 25.92 -11.32
N SER A 11 -2.78 26.43 -11.10
CA SER A 11 -3.53 27.23 -12.09
C SER A 11 -2.83 28.54 -12.44
N SER A 12 -2.18 29.17 -11.45
CA SER A 12 -1.45 30.44 -11.64
C SER A 12 -0.09 30.23 -12.32
N SER A 13 0.63 29.18 -11.96
CA SER A 13 1.91 28.81 -12.54
C SER A 13 2.15 27.31 -12.38
N ARG A 14 2.01 26.56 -13.48
CA ARG A 14 2.22 25.10 -13.46
C ARG A 14 3.59 24.73 -12.89
N LYS A 15 4.65 25.42 -13.29
CA LYS A 15 6.02 25.14 -12.83
C LYS A 15 6.16 25.30 -11.32
N GLU A 16 5.66 26.39 -10.77
CA GLU A 16 5.77 26.67 -9.34
C GLU A 16 4.83 25.78 -8.53
N GLY A 17 3.59 25.60 -8.98
CA GLY A 17 2.63 24.70 -8.33
C GLY A 17 3.12 23.26 -8.29
N TYR A 18 3.71 22.75 -9.36
CA TYR A 18 4.28 21.40 -9.37
C TYR A 18 5.52 21.27 -8.47
N ARG A 19 6.34 22.31 -8.37
CA ARG A 19 7.46 22.34 -7.41
C ARG A 19 6.97 22.21 -5.97
N ILE A 20 5.93 22.97 -5.63
CA ILE A 20 5.32 22.93 -4.29
C ILE A 20 4.70 21.56 -4.03
N LEU A 21 3.95 21.02 -4.99
CA LEU A 21 3.33 19.69 -4.90
C LEU A 21 4.39 18.61 -4.68
N PHE A 22 5.47 18.63 -5.45
CA PHE A 22 6.58 17.72 -5.29
C PHE A 22 7.18 17.81 -3.88
N GLN A 23 7.52 19.01 -3.42
CA GLN A 23 8.11 19.20 -2.08
C GLN A 23 7.18 18.72 -0.95
N GLN A 24 5.88 18.96 -1.08
CA GLN A 24 4.89 18.59 -0.06
C GLN A 24 4.65 17.09 0.01
N TYR A 25 4.59 16.42 -1.15
CA TYR A 25 4.20 15.01 -1.23
C TYR A 25 5.38 14.03 -1.43
N TYR A 26 6.59 14.51 -1.71
CA TYR A 26 7.76 13.63 -1.90
C TYR A 26 7.98 12.65 -0.73
N PRO A 27 7.99 13.07 0.55
CA PRO A 27 8.20 12.13 1.65
C PRO A 27 7.11 11.08 1.74
N TYR A 28 5.86 11.46 1.45
CA TYR A 28 4.71 10.56 1.44
C TYR A 28 4.82 9.50 0.33
N VAL A 29 5.12 9.94 -0.90
CA VAL A 29 5.29 9.03 -2.05
C VAL A 29 6.50 8.12 -1.85
N TYR A 30 7.65 8.67 -1.44
CA TYR A 30 8.87 7.91 -1.19
C TYR A 30 8.64 6.80 -0.18
N ARG A 31 7.93 7.08 0.89
CA ARG A 31 7.60 6.09 1.92
C ARG A 31 6.74 4.96 1.38
N ILE A 32 5.69 5.27 0.60
CA ILE A 32 4.84 4.22 -0.02
C ILE A 32 5.69 3.33 -0.92
N VAL A 33 6.52 3.93 -1.77
CA VAL A 33 7.38 3.20 -2.71
C VAL A 33 8.40 2.37 -1.95
N TRP A 34 9.15 2.98 -1.03
CA TRP A 34 10.19 2.30 -0.26
C TRP A 34 9.65 1.12 0.52
N ASN A 35 8.55 1.30 1.24
CA ASN A 35 7.92 0.22 1.98
C ASN A 35 7.54 -0.97 1.10
N GLN A 36 7.17 -0.73 -0.15
CA GLN A 36 6.81 -1.80 -1.08
C GLN A 36 8.02 -2.55 -1.63
N ILE A 37 9.14 -1.86 -1.89
CA ILE A 37 10.26 -2.44 -2.64
C ILE A 37 11.50 -2.74 -1.82
N ARG A 38 11.66 -2.26 -0.58
CA ARG A 38 12.89 -2.34 0.22
C ARG A 38 13.49 -3.73 0.42
N VAL A 39 12.66 -4.78 0.23
CA VAL A 39 13.10 -6.18 0.34
C VAL A 39 13.79 -6.67 -0.94
N VAL A 40 13.52 -6.03 -2.08
CA VAL A 40 13.98 -6.47 -3.42
C VAL A 40 14.72 -5.38 -4.18
N GLY A 41 14.58 -4.11 -3.77
CA GLY A 41 15.11 -2.93 -4.46
C GLY A 41 16.05 -2.11 -3.61
N SER A 42 16.73 -1.19 -4.27
CA SER A 42 17.65 -0.21 -3.68
C SER A 42 16.93 1.14 -3.42
N LYS A 43 17.64 2.08 -2.75
CA LYS A 43 17.14 3.46 -2.58
C LYS A 43 17.05 4.18 -3.92
N GLU A 44 17.97 3.91 -4.80
CA GLU A 44 18.02 4.46 -6.16
C GLU A 44 16.80 4.01 -6.96
N ASP A 45 16.41 2.73 -6.88
CA ASP A 45 15.17 2.23 -7.49
C ASP A 45 13.92 2.94 -6.92
N ALA A 46 13.92 3.23 -5.63
CA ALA A 46 12.82 3.96 -5.00
C ALA A 46 12.74 5.40 -5.51
N GLU A 47 13.86 6.11 -5.64
CA GLU A 47 13.92 7.49 -6.12
C GLU A 47 13.49 7.59 -7.59
N GLU A 48 13.90 6.64 -8.44
CA GLU A 48 13.45 6.53 -9.82
C GLU A 48 11.93 6.34 -9.88
N CYS A 49 11.41 5.38 -9.10
CA CYS A 49 9.96 5.13 -9.04
C CYS A 49 9.18 6.34 -8.55
N VAL A 50 9.69 7.08 -7.55
CA VAL A 50 9.08 8.32 -7.08
C VAL A 50 9.03 9.36 -8.20
N SER A 51 10.08 9.48 -9.00
CA SER A 51 10.12 10.38 -10.15
C SER A 51 9.07 10.01 -11.20
N ASP A 52 8.89 8.71 -11.45
CA ASP A 52 7.84 8.19 -12.34
C ASP A 52 6.43 8.52 -11.83
N VAL A 53 6.20 8.36 -10.50
CA VAL A 53 4.91 8.69 -9.87
C VAL A 53 4.57 10.16 -10.09
N PHE A 54 5.54 11.07 -9.88
CA PHE A 54 5.29 12.50 -10.11
C PHE A 54 5.13 12.85 -11.57
N SER A 55 5.81 12.16 -12.48
CA SER A 55 5.60 12.32 -13.93
C SER A 55 4.17 11.95 -14.33
N ASP A 56 3.66 10.82 -13.85
CA ASP A 56 2.27 10.42 -14.07
C ASP A 56 1.30 11.40 -13.44
N LEU A 57 1.56 11.83 -12.20
CA LEU A 57 0.72 12.79 -11.49
C LEU A 57 0.59 14.09 -12.28
N PHE A 58 1.68 14.61 -12.84
CA PHE A 58 1.67 15.85 -13.62
C PHE A 58 0.93 15.70 -14.95
N THR A 59 0.94 14.51 -15.52
CA THR A 59 0.22 14.20 -16.77
C THR A 59 -1.29 14.06 -16.54
N HIS A 60 -1.69 13.46 -15.41
CA HIS A 60 -3.09 13.12 -15.10
C HIS A 60 -3.66 13.96 -13.94
N PHE A 61 -3.08 15.14 -13.68
CA PHE A 61 -3.47 15.97 -12.54
C PHE A 61 -4.95 16.40 -12.60
N ASP A 62 -5.46 16.64 -13.78
CA ASP A 62 -6.85 17.06 -13.99
C ASP A 62 -7.87 15.94 -13.66
N GLU A 63 -7.45 14.67 -13.70
CA GLU A 63 -8.26 13.50 -13.31
C GLU A 63 -8.41 13.36 -11.79
N ALA A 64 -7.60 14.09 -11.01
CA ALA A 64 -7.65 14.08 -9.54
C ALA A 64 -8.83 14.87 -8.95
N GLU A 65 -9.82 15.29 -9.76
CA GLU A 65 -10.98 16.04 -9.27
C GLU A 65 -11.98 15.18 -8.49
N GLU A 66 -12.03 13.87 -8.74
CA GLU A 66 -12.87 12.93 -8.01
C GLU A 66 -12.16 12.37 -6.77
N GLY A 67 -12.33 13.03 -5.62
CA GLY A 67 -11.77 12.60 -4.34
C GLY A 67 -10.70 13.52 -3.77
N THR A 68 -9.89 13.03 -2.85
CA THR A 68 -8.79 13.81 -2.28
C THR A 68 -7.52 13.63 -3.10
N LEU A 69 -6.80 14.72 -3.37
CA LEU A 69 -5.51 14.70 -4.07
C LEU A 69 -4.51 13.73 -3.40
N ARG A 70 -4.48 13.69 -2.06
CA ARG A 70 -3.64 12.75 -1.31
C ARG A 70 -3.99 11.28 -1.61
N GLY A 71 -5.29 10.97 -1.70
CA GLY A 71 -5.75 9.62 -2.05
C GLY A 71 -5.33 9.21 -3.47
N PHE A 72 -5.47 10.13 -4.42
CA PHE A 72 -5.05 9.92 -5.82
C PHE A 72 -3.53 9.69 -5.92
N ILE A 73 -2.72 10.54 -5.26
CA ILE A 73 -1.26 10.38 -5.22
C ILE A 73 -0.87 9.03 -4.59
N GLY A 74 -1.53 8.65 -3.48
CA GLY A 74 -1.27 7.37 -2.82
C GLY A 74 -1.60 6.17 -3.70
N MET A 75 -2.68 6.24 -4.48
CA MET A 75 -3.05 5.20 -5.45
C MET A 75 -1.99 5.06 -6.57
N LEU A 76 -1.55 6.17 -7.15
CA LEU A 76 -0.49 6.17 -8.17
C LEU A 76 0.82 5.60 -7.63
N ALA A 77 1.24 6.08 -6.44
CA ALA A 77 2.45 5.61 -5.78
C ALA A 77 2.43 4.11 -5.53
N ARG A 78 1.32 3.60 -4.97
CA ARG A 78 1.15 2.16 -4.71
C ARG A 78 1.19 1.34 -5.99
N ARG A 79 0.49 1.78 -7.04
CA ARG A 79 0.47 1.09 -8.33
C ARG A 79 1.88 0.97 -8.92
N ARG A 80 2.61 2.09 -9.00
CA ARG A 80 3.99 2.11 -9.52
C ARG A 80 4.94 1.27 -8.67
N ALA A 81 4.82 1.34 -7.36
CA ALA A 81 5.63 0.54 -6.45
C ALA A 81 5.39 -0.96 -6.60
N ILE A 82 4.14 -1.40 -6.80
CA ILE A 82 3.80 -2.81 -7.06
C ILE A 82 4.38 -3.27 -8.40
N ASP A 83 4.27 -2.44 -9.46
CA ASP A 83 4.82 -2.76 -10.79
C ASP A 83 6.36 -2.89 -10.72
N LEU A 84 7.02 -1.98 -9.99
CA LEU A 84 8.46 -2.05 -9.75
C LEU A 84 8.84 -3.30 -8.93
N PHE A 85 8.12 -3.57 -7.84
CA PHE A 85 8.33 -4.77 -7.01
C PHE A 85 8.28 -6.04 -7.87
N ARG A 86 7.27 -6.18 -8.74
CA ARG A 86 7.11 -7.33 -9.64
C ARG A 86 8.27 -7.46 -10.61
N ARG A 87 8.74 -6.34 -11.14
CA ARG A 87 9.89 -6.29 -12.06
C ARG A 87 11.18 -6.73 -11.35
N LEU A 88 11.46 -6.19 -10.15
CA LEU A 88 12.67 -6.48 -9.39
C LEU A 88 12.69 -7.88 -8.79
N SER A 89 11.53 -8.36 -8.31
CA SER A 89 11.42 -9.70 -7.72
C SER A 89 11.57 -10.83 -8.73
N GLY A 90 11.58 -10.53 -10.05
CA GLY A 90 11.69 -11.53 -11.12
C GLY A 90 10.58 -12.57 -11.13
N LEU A 91 9.50 -12.34 -10.34
CA LEU A 91 8.41 -13.29 -10.07
C LEU A 91 8.86 -14.66 -9.55
N GLU A 92 10.16 -14.82 -9.24
CA GLU A 92 10.62 -15.90 -8.37
C GLU A 92 10.52 -15.43 -6.91
N PRO A 93 9.44 -15.79 -6.21
CA PRO A 93 9.25 -15.32 -4.87
C PRO A 93 9.96 -16.21 -3.87
N THR A 94 11.25 -16.03 -3.71
CA THR A 94 12.02 -16.51 -2.57
C THR A 94 11.95 -15.52 -1.39
N LEU A 95 10.86 -14.79 -1.29
CA LEU A 95 10.64 -13.92 -0.14
C LEU A 95 10.04 -14.75 1.01
N SER A 96 10.89 -15.18 1.92
CA SER A 96 10.44 -15.28 3.30
C SER A 96 10.02 -13.86 3.68
N ILE A 97 8.74 -13.65 3.91
CA ILE A 97 8.23 -12.40 4.48
C ILE A 97 8.74 -12.40 5.92
N GLU A 98 9.90 -11.78 6.15
CA GLU A 98 10.47 -11.68 7.48
C GLU A 98 9.53 -10.84 8.34
N GLU A 99 9.26 -11.32 9.54
CA GLU A 99 8.32 -10.70 10.49
C GLU A 99 8.62 -9.21 10.71
N ASP A 100 9.92 -8.88 10.80
CA ASP A 100 10.38 -7.52 11.04
C ASP A 100 10.07 -6.58 9.88
N VAL A 101 10.09 -7.06 8.64
CA VAL A 101 9.79 -6.26 7.44
C VAL A 101 8.34 -5.80 7.43
N VAL A 102 7.40 -6.70 7.71
CA VAL A 102 5.96 -6.34 7.69
C VAL A 102 5.61 -5.45 8.90
N ARG A 103 6.21 -5.70 10.06
CA ARG A 103 6.02 -4.90 11.27
C ARG A 103 6.55 -3.47 11.09
N GLU A 104 7.72 -3.31 10.52
CA GLU A 104 8.32 -2.02 10.23
C GLU A 104 7.57 -1.27 9.12
N MET A 105 7.04 -1.98 8.08
CA MET A 105 6.18 -1.43 7.04
C MET A 105 4.87 -0.87 7.59
N VAL A 106 4.30 -1.52 8.60
CA VAL A 106 3.10 -1.06 9.30
C VAL A 106 3.42 0.16 10.16
N SER A 107 4.58 0.17 10.83
CA SER A 107 5.04 1.28 11.68
C SER A 107 5.40 2.53 10.89
N ASP A 108 6.09 2.40 9.75
CA ASP A 108 6.55 3.53 8.93
C ASP A 108 5.44 4.18 8.10
N ALA A 109 4.27 3.54 7.97
CA ALA A 109 3.10 4.16 7.33
C ALA A 109 2.61 5.44 8.03
N CYS A 110 3.18 5.79 9.19
CA CYS A 110 2.60 6.67 10.18
C CYS A 110 3.43 7.91 10.53
N THR A 111 3.65 8.87 9.63
CA THR A 111 4.24 10.16 10.04
C THR A 111 3.25 11.32 10.14
N GLU A 112 1.98 11.15 9.76
CA GLU A 112 0.90 12.11 10.04
C GLU A 112 -0.40 11.39 10.51
N GLU A 113 -0.34 10.07 10.66
CA GLU A 113 -1.44 9.31 11.24
C GLU A 113 -1.35 9.39 12.76
N THR A 114 -2.50 9.50 13.41
CA THR A 114 -2.58 9.51 14.87
C THR A 114 -2.02 8.19 15.43
N VAL A 115 -1.51 8.22 16.66
CA VAL A 115 -1.06 7.01 17.40
C VAL A 115 -2.10 5.88 17.31
N GLU A 116 -3.37 6.23 17.22
CA GLU A 116 -4.49 5.31 17.03
C GLU A 116 -4.45 4.53 15.71
N THR A 117 -4.04 5.17 14.61
CA THR A 117 -3.95 4.49 13.30
C THR A 117 -2.77 3.50 13.27
N VAL A 118 -1.65 3.84 13.93
CA VAL A 118 -0.52 2.92 14.11
C VAL A 118 -0.96 1.67 14.87
N GLN A 119 -1.64 1.87 16.01
CA GLN A 119 -2.14 0.77 16.83
C GLN A 119 -3.13 -0.10 16.04
N ARG A 120 -3.99 0.52 15.24
CA ARG A 120 -4.95 -0.22 14.39
C ARG A 120 -4.27 -1.10 13.35
N HIS A 121 -3.21 -0.61 12.72
CA HIS A 121 -2.41 -1.40 11.76
C HIS A 121 -1.72 -2.57 12.46
N GLU A 122 -1.11 -2.35 13.63
CA GLU A 122 -0.47 -3.42 14.40
C GLU A 122 -1.49 -4.49 14.80
N VAL A 123 -2.66 -4.09 15.30
CA VAL A 123 -3.74 -5.02 15.67
C VAL A 123 -4.23 -5.80 14.45
N LEU A 124 -4.41 -5.14 13.29
CA LEU A 124 -4.78 -5.81 12.04
C LEU A 124 -3.75 -6.88 11.65
N TYR A 125 -2.47 -6.53 11.73
CA TYR A 125 -1.39 -7.46 11.40
C TYR A 125 -1.37 -8.67 12.34
N GLN A 126 -1.53 -8.46 13.64
CA GLN A 126 -1.64 -9.56 14.62
C GLN A 126 -2.82 -10.48 14.32
N HIS A 127 -3.98 -9.91 13.91
CA HIS A 127 -5.13 -10.72 13.51
C HIS A 127 -4.88 -11.52 12.23
N ILE A 128 -4.19 -10.94 11.24
CA ILE A 128 -3.80 -11.69 10.04
C ILE A 128 -2.88 -12.86 10.42
N ARG A 129 -1.88 -12.61 11.26
CA ARG A 129 -0.97 -13.68 11.74
C ARG A 129 -1.68 -14.78 12.51
N SER A 130 -2.69 -14.43 13.31
CA SER A 130 -3.47 -15.39 14.08
C SER A 130 -4.26 -16.39 13.22
N LEU A 131 -4.40 -16.13 11.91
CA LEU A 131 -5.01 -17.07 10.99
C LEU A 131 -4.14 -18.32 10.78
N GLY A 132 -2.82 -18.18 11.00
CA GLY A 132 -1.83 -19.24 10.77
C GLY A 132 -1.45 -19.40 9.30
N GLU A 133 -0.37 -20.15 9.05
CA GLU A 133 0.10 -20.43 7.71
C GLU A 133 -0.72 -21.55 7.04
N PRO A 134 -0.90 -21.49 5.71
CA PRO A 134 -0.49 -20.44 4.77
C PRO A 134 -1.50 -19.32 4.60
N ASP A 135 -2.54 -19.22 5.42
CA ASP A 135 -3.64 -18.27 5.27
C ASP A 135 -3.15 -16.83 5.45
N ALA A 136 -2.26 -16.58 6.43
CA ALA A 136 -1.65 -15.29 6.66
C ALA A 136 -0.81 -14.84 5.45
N THR A 137 0.11 -15.70 4.99
CA THR A 137 0.92 -15.46 3.80
C THR A 137 0.06 -15.16 2.57
N MET A 138 -0.99 -15.93 2.32
CA MET A 138 -1.89 -15.69 1.18
C MET A 138 -2.54 -14.31 1.23
N ILE A 139 -3.02 -13.87 2.40
CA ILE A 139 -3.63 -12.55 2.58
C ILE A 139 -2.61 -11.44 2.32
N LEU A 140 -1.42 -11.54 2.90
CA LEU A 140 -0.36 -10.56 2.68
C LEU A 140 0.03 -10.48 1.21
N MET A 141 0.29 -11.61 0.56
CA MET A 141 0.61 -11.65 -0.87
C MET A 141 -0.49 -11.02 -1.73
N LYS A 142 -1.77 -11.29 -1.41
CA LYS A 142 -2.88 -10.76 -2.20
C LYS A 142 -3.07 -9.26 -2.01
N TYR A 143 -3.11 -8.79 -0.76
CA TYR A 143 -3.55 -7.43 -0.45
C TYR A 143 -2.40 -6.45 -0.28
N PHE A 144 -1.22 -6.93 0.04
CA PHE A 144 -0.04 -6.10 0.21
C PHE A 144 0.80 -6.04 -1.08
N TYR A 145 1.03 -7.21 -1.70
CA TYR A 145 1.85 -7.32 -2.92
C TYR A 145 1.02 -7.46 -4.21
N ASP A 146 -0.32 -7.41 -4.10
CA ASP A 146 -1.28 -7.55 -5.21
C ASP A 146 -1.02 -8.77 -6.10
N CYS A 147 -0.53 -9.87 -5.51
CA CYS A 147 -0.28 -11.10 -6.23
C CYS A 147 -1.58 -11.73 -6.72
N THR A 148 -1.53 -12.31 -7.92
CA THR A 148 -2.63 -13.12 -8.45
C THR A 148 -2.70 -14.46 -7.73
N SER A 149 -3.86 -15.13 -7.80
CA SER A 149 -4.00 -16.47 -7.23
C SER A 149 -3.04 -17.50 -7.83
N LYS A 150 -2.56 -17.28 -9.06
CA LYS A 150 -1.58 -18.14 -9.73
C LYS A 150 -0.19 -17.92 -9.10
N GLU A 151 0.24 -16.68 -8.99
CA GLU A 151 1.53 -16.31 -8.37
C GLU A 151 1.61 -16.79 -6.90
N ILE A 152 0.51 -16.63 -6.14
CA ILE A 152 0.41 -17.16 -4.79
C ILE A 152 0.54 -18.69 -4.79
N ALA A 153 -0.17 -19.37 -5.67
CA ALA A 153 -0.17 -20.83 -5.78
C ALA A 153 1.22 -21.38 -6.09
N ASP A 154 1.93 -20.76 -7.02
CA ASP A 154 3.29 -21.11 -7.40
C ASP A 154 4.24 -20.94 -6.18
N LYS A 155 4.08 -19.84 -5.42
CA LYS A 155 4.89 -19.55 -4.23
C LYS A 155 4.72 -20.55 -3.10
N ILE A 156 3.47 -20.85 -2.75
CA ILE A 156 3.16 -21.74 -1.61
C ILE A 156 2.98 -23.20 -2.03
N HIS A 157 3.33 -23.53 -3.28
CA HIS A 157 3.23 -24.88 -3.85
C HIS A 157 1.83 -25.50 -3.72
N MET A 158 0.79 -24.71 -4.05
CA MET A 158 -0.61 -25.12 -4.00
C MET A 158 -1.29 -24.96 -5.36
N ASN A 159 -2.44 -25.60 -5.54
CA ASN A 159 -3.27 -25.38 -6.73
C ASN A 159 -3.95 -24.00 -6.67
N PRO A 160 -3.98 -23.20 -7.77
CA PRO A 160 -4.64 -21.89 -7.81
C PRO A 160 -6.12 -21.90 -7.40
N ILE A 161 -6.84 -22.98 -7.70
CA ILE A 161 -8.25 -23.13 -7.28
C ILE A 161 -8.32 -23.28 -5.76
N THR A 162 -7.43 -24.09 -5.18
CA THR A 162 -7.33 -24.26 -3.71
C THR A 162 -6.99 -22.93 -3.03
N VAL A 163 -6.06 -22.15 -3.60
CA VAL A 163 -5.72 -20.81 -3.08
C VAL A 163 -6.96 -19.91 -3.04
N ARG A 164 -7.76 -19.85 -4.12
CA ARG A 164 -9.00 -19.03 -4.16
C ARG A 164 -10.00 -19.44 -3.09
N VAL A 165 -10.26 -20.74 -2.96
CA VAL A 165 -11.21 -21.26 -1.97
C VAL A 165 -10.72 -20.99 -0.55
N ARG A 166 -9.45 -21.24 -0.30
CA ARG A 166 -8.82 -21.03 1.02
C ARG A 166 -8.76 -19.55 1.39
N MET A 167 -8.39 -18.69 0.45
CA MET A 167 -8.41 -17.22 0.60
C MET A 167 -9.78 -16.72 1.04
N ASN A 168 -10.85 -17.16 0.38
CA ASN A 168 -12.21 -16.77 0.75
C ASN A 168 -12.58 -17.20 2.17
N ARG A 169 -12.13 -18.38 2.62
CA ARG A 169 -12.34 -18.85 4.00
C ARG A 169 -11.54 -18.03 4.99
N ALA A 170 -10.28 -17.76 4.69
CA ALA A 170 -9.40 -16.93 5.51
C ALA A 170 -9.94 -15.51 5.69
N LEU A 171 -10.42 -14.87 4.62
CA LEU A 171 -11.06 -13.55 4.68
C LEU A 171 -12.34 -13.55 5.53
N LYS A 172 -13.18 -14.58 5.40
CA LYS A 172 -14.38 -14.71 6.26
C LYS A 172 -14.00 -14.85 7.73
N LYS A 173 -12.94 -15.61 8.03
CA LYS A 173 -12.42 -15.77 9.38
C LYS A 173 -11.86 -14.45 9.91
N LEU A 174 -11.04 -13.75 9.13
CA LEU A 174 -10.49 -12.44 9.46
C LEU A 174 -11.61 -11.43 9.73
N LYS A 175 -12.60 -11.33 8.83
CA LYS A 175 -13.75 -10.43 9.01
C LYS A 175 -14.46 -10.68 10.33
N ARG A 176 -14.64 -11.94 10.74
CA ARG A 176 -15.27 -12.30 12.03
C ARG A 176 -14.44 -11.82 13.22
N ILE A 177 -13.11 -12.00 13.14
CA ILE A 177 -12.18 -11.54 14.18
C ILE A 177 -12.24 -10.02 14.30
N LEU A 178 -12.12 -9.30 13.19
CA LEU A 178 -12.15 -7.83 13.17
C LEU A 178 -13.50 -7.27 13.65
N SER A 179 -14.62 -7.92 13.33
CA SER A 179 -15.94 -7.50 13.82
C SER A 179 -16.09 -7.65 15.34
N GLY A 180 -15.27 -8.47 15.98
CA GLY A 180 -15.24 -8.64 17.44
C GLY A 180 -14.24 -7.73 18.14
N ASP A 181 -13.38 -7.04 17.42
CA ASP A 181 -12.32 -6.21 17.99
C ASP A 181 -12.76 -4.75 18.11
N PRO A 182 -12.64 -4.11 19.30
CA PRO A 182 -13.03 -2.73 19.54
C PRO A 182 -12.39 -1.72 18.57
N PHE A 183 -11.15 -1.93 18.14
CA PHE A 183 -10.46 -1.05 17.19
C PHE A 183 -11.13 -0.97 15.81
N PHE A 184 -11.99 -1.92 15.47
CA PHE A 184 -12.67 -2.01 14.17
C PHE A 184 -14.19 -1.82 14.26
N GLN A 185 -14.75 -1.68 15.47
CA GLN A 185 -16.20 -1.50 15.70
C GLN A 185 -16.68 -0.04 15.57
N GLU A 186 -15.80 0.97 15.66
CA GLU A 186 -16.17 2.38 15.84
C GLU A 186 -16.44 3.18 14.56
N ARG A 187 -16.64 2.56 13.40
CA ARG A 187 -17.20 3.29 12.25
C ARG A 187 -18.37 2.53 11.66
N GLY A 188 -19.52 2.70 12.31
CA GLY A 188 -20.80 2.64 11.61
C GLY A 188 -20.77 3.67 10.48
N GLU A 189 -21.12 3.25 9.27
CA GLU A 189 -21.21 4.09 8.08
C GLU A 189 -21.95 5.41 8.38
N PRO A 190 -21.45 6.55 7.91
CA PRO A 190 -22.31 7.71 7.82
C PRO A 190 -23.45 7.40 6.85
N LYS A 191 -24.69 7.53 7.35
CA LYS A 191 -25.92 7.48 6.55
C LYS A 191 -25.91 8.57 5.49
#